data_1ed93fe1195de7871dd3c2723e68a24d
#
_entry.id   1ed93fe1195de7871dd3c2723e68a24d
#
_cell.length_a   1.000
_cell.length_b   1.000
_cell.length_c   1.000
_cell.angle_alpha   90.00
_cell.angle_beta   90.00
_cell.angle_gamma   90.00
#
_symmetry.space_group_name_H-M   'P 1'
#
loop_
_entity.id
_entity.type
_entity.pdbx_description
1 polymer ?
#
loop_
_entity_poly.entity_id
_entity_poly.type
_entity_poly.pdbx_seq_one_letter_code
_entity_poly.pdbx_strand_id
1 'polypeptide(L)'
;MRHFEASELWYPSNDPSNAVGGTLKFDRQGLRLSLLGAFREGWSSELEDYPVIQGVVGNSPYGSFVTLVDSFMTSQKINMVRVTSAEIRSHFAVLGDFHLPNGPVRFEKLTLSYSYLKEWVGRGGLEFDHKRTGDGLRFVAAYTKPKNVVFLFEGGTLTLGFNCKSSVSTHQSSFAEDAAIIIEPVGNLTAEALVPNHVRTIQDLLTFATDTPNAVEEISFLGEKDERGLEPKASLVYEPIFSLEDKRKSLHASDMLFTYADSQDIGLNIFQGWLDFSRKHRVFCDVHFGYTYSEPRYADDRLSKALAAFTLLCSNLAPRLDKTIDFLVDVRSAMKARFSEEERVFIECLIPTGPEVEMPILLLKLMGENSELMGQLIEDFHAFVLSVIDTLDFFERRVEGPRPPLQGGDLHYAAEKIKMLMKIIVLRELGFNEDAVKMLIERNKLFSHLKTV
;
A
#
# COMPACT_ATOMS: atom_id res chain seq x y z
N MET A 1 10.83 8.75 -0.29
CA MET A 1 11.80 9.19 -1.33
C MET A 1 12.10 10.68 -1.16
N ARG A 2 13.35 11.13 -1.39
CA ARG A 2 13.74 12.53 -1.19
C ARG A 2 13.48 13.34 -2.44
N HIS A 3 12.87 14.52 -2.29
CA HIS A 3 12.68 15.47 -3.38
C HIS A 3 14.04 16.02 -3.85
N PHE A 4 14.15 16.26 -5.15
CA PHE A 4 15.33 16.91 -5.72
C PHE A 4 14.97 17.69 -6.99
N GLU A 5 15.85 18.60 -7.36
CA GLU A 5 15.81 19.37 -8.61
C GLU A 5 17.20 19.44 -9.21
N ALA A 6 17.33 19.20 -10.51
CA ALA A 6 18.61 19.19 -11.21
C ALA A 6 18.47 19.81 -12.60
N SER A 7 19.32 20.78 -12.92
CA SER A 7 19.33 21.50 -14.21
C SER A 7 20.58 21.11 -14.99
N GLU A 8 20.40 20.37 -16.08
CA GLU A 8 21.48 19.76 -16.85
C GLU A 8 21.12 19.60 -18.33
N LEU A 9 21.99 18.95 -19.10
CA LEU A 9 21.72 18.55 -20.48
C LEU A 9 21.05 17.17 -20.51
N TRP A 10 19.98 17.08 -21.28
CA TRP A 10 19.16 15.88 -21.43
C TRP A 10 19.14 15.47 -22.90
N TYR A 11 19.15 14.17 -23.18
CA TYR A 11 19.12 13.64 -24.53
C TYR A 11 18.36 12.30 -24.59
N PRO A 12 17.67 12.00 -25.71
CA PRO A 12 17.15 10.67 -25.94
C PRO A 12 18.30 9.65 -26.02
N SER A 13 18.14 8.50 -25.41
CA SER A 13 19.20 7.47 -25.36
C SER A 13 19.65 6.97 -26.74
N ASN A 14 18.78 7.05 -27.73
CA ASN A 14 19.03 6.67 -29.13
C ASN A 14 19.66 7.80 -29.98
N ASP A 15 19.71 9.03 -29.46
CA ASP A 15 20.29 10.19 -30.13
C ASP A 15 21.01 11.12 -29.13
N PRO A 16 22.20 10.72 -28.61
CA PRO A 16 22.94 11.54 -27.65
C PRO A 16 23.46 12.88 -28.20
N SER A 17 23.46 13.06 -29.52
CA SER A 17 23.87 14.32 -30.15
C SER A 17 22.78 15.41 -30.02
N ASN A 18 21.56 15.03 -29.78
CA ASN A 18 20.41 15.91 -29.63
C ASN A 18 20.16 16.27 -28.16
N ALA A 19 21.16 16.92 -27.55
CA ALA A 19 21.11 17.31 -26.15
C ALA A 19 20.44 18.68 -25.98
N VAL A 20 19.47 18.76 -25.07
CA VAL A 20 18.70 19.96 -24.74
C VAL A 20 18.84 20.29 -23.26
N GLY A 21 19.09 21.56 -22.95
CA GLY A 21 19.12 22.03 -21.57
C GLY A 21 17.72 21.95 -20.93
N GLY A 22 17.66 21.49 -19.69
CA GLY A 22 16.40 21.35 -18.99
C GLY A 22 16.57 21.12 -17.49
N THR A 23 15.45 21.19 -16.76
CA THR A 23 15.39 20.98 -15.32
C THR A 23 14.51 19.79 -15.01
N LEU A 24 15.07 18.76 -14.41
CA LEU A 24 14.36 17.62 -13.83
C LEU A 24 13.95 17.96 -12.41
N LYS A 25 12.69 17.80 -12.10
CA LYS A 25 12.15 17.95 -10.75
C LYS A 25 11.43 16.68 -10.32
N PHE A 26 11.78 16.19 -9.14
CA PHE A 26 11.05 15.15 -8.45
C PHE A 26 10.43 15.69 -7.17
N ASP A 27 9.11 15.67 -7.11
CA ASP A 27 8.33 16.07 -5.95
C ASP A 27 7.08 15.19 -5.78
N ARG A 28 6.13 15.63 -4.96
CA ARG A 28 4.84 14.92 -4.75
C ARG A 28 3.98 14.77 -6.00
N GLN A 29 4.27 15.52 -7.06
CA GLN A 29 3.58 15.45 -8.36
C GLN A 29 4.32 14.56 -9.36
N GLY A 30 5.33 13.81 -8.89
CA GLY A 30 6.10 12.87 -9.68
C GLY A 30 7.33 13.47 -10.36
N LEU A 31 7.77 12.81 -11.41
CA LEU A 31 8.96 13.17 -12.19
C LEU A 31 8.56 14.05 -13.37
N ARG A 32 9.10 15.28 -13.40
CA ARG A 32 8.84 16.27 -14.45
C ARG A 32 10.14 16.85 -14.98
N LEU A 33 10.33 16.77 -16.29
CA LEU A 33 11.46 17.36 -16.99
C LEU A 33 10.97 18.53 -17.86
N SER A 34 11.42 19.74 -17.52
CA SER A 34 11.15 20.97 -18.26
C SER A 34 12.31 21.30 -19.16
N LEU A 35 12.15 21.20 -20.48
CA LEU A 35 13.19 21.46 -21.47
C LEU A 35 13.15 22.91 -21.98
N LEU A 36 14.31 23.49 -22.22
CA LEU A 36 14.49 24.76 -22.93
C LEU A 36 14.64 24.49 -24.45
N GLY A 37 13.52 24.12 -25.06
CA GLY A 37 13.45 23.60 -26.42
C GLY A 37 12.71 22.29 -26.48
N ALA A 38 13.01 21.46 -27.47
CA ALA A 38 12.51 20.09 -27.58
C ALA A 38 13.55 19.22 -28.30
N PHE A 39 13.46 17.91 -28.15
CA PHE A 39 14.34 16.95 -28.84
C PHE A 39 14.06 16.85 -30.35
N ARG A 40 12.90 17.31 -30.81
CA ARG A 40 12.59 17.44 -32.25
C ARG A 40 12.19 18.88 -32.58
N GLU A 41 12.66 19.35 -33.70
CA GLU A 41 12.22 20.60 -34.30
C GLU A 41 10.94 20.34 -35.10
N GLY A 42 9.89 21.11 -34.84
CA GLY A 42 8.65 21.07 -35.58
C GLY A 42 7.44 20.73 -34.73
N TRP A 43 6.26 21.05 -35.27
CA TRP A 43 4.98 20.76 -34.61
C TRP A 43 4.55 19.32 -34.94
N SER A 44 4.33 18.51 -33.90
CA SER A 44 3.63 17.25 -34.01
C SER A 44 2.26 17.38 -33.34
N SER A 45 1.21 16.94 -33.99
CA SER A 45 -0.13 16.87 -33.40
C SER A 45 -0.27 15.69 -32.42
N GLU A 46 0.68 14.75 -32.48
CA GLU A 46 0.74 13.60 -31.58
C GLU A 46 1.72 13.87 -30.45
N LEU A 47 1.31 13.57 -29.23
CA LEU A 47 2.18 13.58 -28.06
C LEU A 47 3.25 12.51 -28.25
N GLU A 48 4.52 12.89 -28.19
CA GLU A 48 5.63 11.98 -28.42
C GLU A 48 5.97 11.21 -27.13
N ASP A 49 6.16 9.92 -27.30
CA ASP A 49 6.68 9.04 -26.26
C ASP A 49 8.19 8.90 -26.42
N TYR A 50 8.89 9.06 -25.30
CA TYR A 50 10.33 8.86 -25.20
C TYR A 50 10.60 7.67 -24.29
N PRO A 51 10.91 6.49 -24.81
CA PRO A 51 11.11 5.31 -23.99
C PRO A 51 12.21 5.50 -22.95
N VAL A 52 13.31 6.18 -23.33
CA VAL A 52 14.43 6.45 -22.44
C VAL A 52 15.05 7.82 -22.72
N ILE A 53 15.14 8.65 -21.68
CA ILE A 53 15.89 9.93 -21.70
C ILE A 53 17.03 9.84 -20.68
N GLN A 54 18.19 10.33 -21.03
CA GLN A 54 19.39 10.28 -20.20
C GLN A 54 19.91 11.69 -19.89
N GLY A 55 20.54 11.84 -18.73
CA GLY A 55 21.21 13.06 -18.29
C GLY A 55 22.23 12.79 -17.18
N VAL A 56 23.16 13.72 -16.98
CA VAL A 56 24.14 13.67 -15.90
C VAL A 56 23.87 14.83 -14.96
N VAL A 57 23.63 14.54 -13.69
CA VAL A 57 23.25 15.55 -12.67
C VAL A 57 24.35 15.70 -11.63
N GLY A 58 24.75 16.95 -11.35
CA GLY A 58 25.83 17.23 -10.40
C GLY A 58 25.45 17.02 -8.93
N ASN A 59 24.19 17.24 -8.57
CA ASN A 59 23.73 17.27 -7.16
C ASN A 59 22.45 16.44 -6.95
N SER A 60 22.51 15.13 -7.17
CA SER A 60 21.43 14.22 -6.80
C SER A 60 21.78 13.46 -5.52
N PRO A 61 20.82 13.23 -4.60
CA PRO A 61 21.04 12.38 -3.43
C PRO A 61 21.15 10.89 -3.76
N TYR A 62 20.90 10.50 -5.03
CA TYR A 62 20.82 9.11 -5.48
C TYR A 62 21.92 8.70 -6.46
N GLY A 63 22.77 9.63 -6.92
CA GLY A 63 23.83 9.38 -7.91
C GLY A 63 23.85 10.43 -9.02
N SER A 64 24.86 10.39 -9.86
CA SER A 64 25.14 11.41 -10.87
C SER A 64 24.48 11.12 -12.22
N PHE A 65 24.27 9.86 -12.59
CA PHE A 65 23.66 9.47 -13.85
C PHE A 65 22.18 9.26 -13.66
N VAL A 66 21.38 9.87 -14.51
CA VAL A 66 19.91 9.75 -14.51
C VAL A 66 19.44 9.12 -15.81
N THR A 67 18.62 8.10 -15.70
CA THR A 67 17.91 7.51 -16.82
C THR A 67 16.40 7.57 -16.52
N LEU A 68 15.68 8.38 -17.29
CA LEU A 68 14.22 8.46 -17.23
C LEU A 68 13.66 7.37 -18.14
N VAL A 69 12.70 6.62 -17.64
CA VAL A 69 12.09 5.48 -18.32
C VAL A 69 10.60 5.73 -18.46
N ASP A 70 10.05 5.32 -19.59
CA ASP A 70 8.64 5.45 -19.89
C ASP A 70 8.18 6.91 -19.76
N SER A 71 8.76 7.76 -20.60
CA SER A 71 8.58 9.20 -20.60
C SER A 71 7.69 9.65 -21.73
N PHE A 72 6.83 10.60 -21.46
CA PHE A 72 5.91 11.16 -22.46
C PHE A 72 5.80 12.69 -22.33
N MET A 73 5.65 13.35 -23.46
CA MET A 73 5.48 14.80 -23.52
C MET A 73 4.06 15.16 -23.09
N THR A 74 3.95 16.09 -22.14
CA THR A 74 2.65 16.58 -21.63
C THR A 74 2.25 17.91 -22.23
N SER A 75 3.21 18.75 -22.59
CA SER A 75 2.96 20.04 -23.25
C SER A 75 4.18 20.55 -24.00
N GLN A 76 3.95 21.41 -24.99
CA GLN A 76 4.99 22.16 -25.68
C GLN A 76 4.53 23.59 -25.94
N LYS A 77 5.45 24.54 -25.86
CA LYS A 77 5.22 25.92 -26.25
C LYS A 77 5.96 26.20 -27.55
N ILE A 78 5.28 26.79 -28.50
CA ILE A 78 5.80 27.07 -29.83
C ILE A 78 5.69 28.58 -30.07
N ASN A 79 6.76 29.20 -30.56
CA ASN A 79 6.67 30.50 -31.24
C ASN A 79 6.60 30.28 -32.76
N MET A 80 6.43 31.34 -33.54
CA MET A 80 6.18 31.23 -35.00
C MET A 80 7.18 30.38 -35.79
N VAL A 81 8.32 30.00 -35.22
CA VAL A 81 9.43 29.33 -35.94
C VAL A 81 9.89 28.02 -35.29
N ARG A 82 9.81 27.90 -33.98
CA ARG A 82 10.38 26.75 -33.25
C ARG A 82 9.70 26.47 -31.92
N VAL A 83 9.86 25.25 -31.40
CA VAL A 83 9.50 24.91 -30.01
C VAL A 83 10.43 25.68 -29.07
N THR A 84 9.85 26.39 -28.13
CA THR A 84 10.57 27.20 -27.13
C THR A 84 10.73 26.49 -25.79
N SER A 85 9.82 25.57 -25.46
CA SER A 85 9.92 24.70 -24.28
C SER A 85 9.03 23.48 -24.42
N ALA A 86 9.40 22.41 -23.77
CA ALA A 86 8.59 21.19 -23.67
C ALA A 86 8.57 20.69 -22.22
N GLU A 87 7.45 20.13 -21.81
CA GLU A 87 7.28 19.46 -20.54
C GLU A 87 7.10 17.96 -20.78
N ILE A 88 7.91 17.17 -20.08
CA ILE A 88 7.91 15.70 -20.15
C ILE A 88 7.65 15.14 -18.76
N ARG A 89 6.79 14.14 -18.67
CA ARG A 89 6.63 13.31 -17.47
C ARG A 89 7.27 11.95 -17.69
N SER A 90 7.78 11.37 -16.62
CA SER A 90 8.33 10.02 -16.63
C SER A 90 7.71 9.21 -15.51
N HIS A 91 7.42 7.94 -15.77
CA HIS A 91 6.90 7.05 -14.74
C HIS A 91 8.00 6.65 -13.76
N PHE A 92 9.24 6.43 -14.27
CA PHE A 92 10.37 6.00 -13.47
C PHE A 92 11.62 6.81 -13.80
N ALA A 93 12.46 7.00 -12.78
CA ALA A 93 13.84 7.44 -12.96
C ALA A 93 14.78 6.49 -12.23
N VAL A 94 15.85 6.10 -12.90
CA VAL A 94 16.94 5.37 -12.29
C VAL A 94 18.12 6.30 -12.16
N LEU A 95 18.61 6.44 -10.93
CA LEU A 95 19.73 7.31 -10.58
C LEU A 95 20.84 6.46 -9.96
N GLY A 96 22.05 6.60 -10.47
CA GLY A 96 23.16 5.78 -10.00
C GLY A 96 24.51 6.28 -10.51
N ASP A 97 25.46 5.37 -10.50
CA ASP A 97 26.83 5.62 -10.97
C ASP A 97 27.01 5.34 -12.46
N PHE A 98 25.92 5.02 -13.17
CA PHE A 98 25.93 4.67 -14.59
C PHE A 98 24.58 4.94 -15.23
N HIS A 99 24.53 5.10 -16.55
CA HIS A 99 23.29 5.06 -17.31
C HIS A 99 22.83 3.63 -17.53
N LEU A 100 21.53 3.42 -17.42
CA LEU A 100 20.95 2.13 -17.81
C LEU A 100 21.16 1.90 -19.32
N PRO A 101 21.56 0.70 -19.74
CA PRO A 101 21.56 0.33 -21.14
C PRO A 101 20.13 0.36 -21.71
N ASN A 102 19.99 0.57 -23.01
CA ASN A 102 18.71 0.45 -23.70
C ASN A 102 18.21 -1.00 -23.58
N GLY A 103 17.14 -1.19 -22.85
CA GLY A 103 16.52 -2.50 -22.63
C GLY A 103 15.95 -2.68 -21.22
N PRO A 104 15.33 -3.81 -20.93
CA PRO A 104 14.77 -4.07 -19.62
C PRO A 104 15.88 -4.08 -18.56
N VAL A 105 15.65 -3.32 -17.50
CA VAL A 105 16.57 -3.27 -16.34
C VAL A 105 16.50 -4.60 -15.62
N ARG A 106 17.64 -5.24 -15.44
CA ARG A 106 17.76 -6.48 -14.67
C ARG A 106 18.27 -6.16 -13.28
N PHE A 107 17.58 -6.67 -12.29
CA PHE A 107 17.93 -6.52 -10.89
C PHE A 107 18.37 -7.85 -10.32
N GLU A 108 19.60 -7.93 -9.85
CA GLU A 108 20.06 -9.11 -9.09
C GLU A 108 19.63 -9.03 -7.64
N LYS A 109 19.64 -7.83 -7.07
CA LYS A 109 19.29 -7.60 -5.67
C LYS A 109 18.61 -6.27 -5.52
N LEU A 110 17.47 -6.29 -4.90
CA LEU A 110 16.64 -5.14 -4.60
C LEU A 110 16.60 -4.91 -3.10
N THR A 111 16.79 -3.68 -2.67
CA THR A 111 16.66 -3.30 -1.27
C THR A 111 15.56 -2.24 -1.14
N LEU A 112 14.56 -2.52 -0.31
CA LEU A 112 13.38 -1.70 -0.08
C LEU A 112 13.36 -1.19 1.35
N SER A 113 13.07 0.09 1.54
CA SER A 113 12.86 0.73 2.82
C SER A 113 11.48 1.34 2.90
N TYR A 114 10.79 1.14 4.03
CA TYR A 114 9.43 1.63 4.28
C TYR A 114 9.36 2.35 5.61
N SER A 115 8.41 3.27 5.72
CA SER A 115 8.32 4.21 6.83
C SER A 115 8.18 3.57 8.22
N TYR A 116 7.45 2.48 8.37
CA TYR A 116 7.21 1.82 9.65
C TYR A 116 7.74 0.38 9.71
N LEU A 117 8.59 0.00 8.76
CA LEU A 117 9.14 -1.34 8.70
C LEU A 117 9.90 -1.73 9.98
N LYS A 118 10.71 -0.82 10.52
CA LYS A 118 11.49 -1.05 11.73
C LYS A 118 10.59 -1.28 12.95
N GLU A 119 9.58 -0.43 13.13
CA GLU A 119 8.63 -0.51 14.23
C GLU A 119 7.81 -1.80 14.14
N TRP A 120 7.37 -2.18 12.93
CA TRP A 120 6.64 -3.42 12.70
C TRP A 120 7.47 -4.66 12.99
N VAL A 121 8.74 -4.68 12.59
CA VAL A 121 9.65 -5.79 12.86
C VAL A 121 9.93 -5.91 14.36
N GLY A 122 9.99 -4.78 15.09
CA GLY A 122 10.15 -4.73 16.53
C GLY A 122 11.46 -5.33 17.06
N ARG A 123 12.38 -5.69 16.18
CA ARG A 123 13.71 -6.22 16.55
C ARG A 123 14.73 -5.12 16.46
N GLY A 124 15.46 -4.91 17.53
CA GLY A 124 16.57 -3.97 17.61
C GLY A 124 17.81 -4.62 18.21
N GLY A 125 18.96 -4.13 17.82
CA GLY A 125 20.26 -4.53 18.37
C GLY A 125 20.94 -3.43 19.15
N LEU A 126 20.30 -2.25 19.28
CA LEU A 126 20.81 -1.13 20.05
C LEU A 126 20.45 -1.30 21.54
N GLU A 127 21.48 -1.35 22.37
CA GLU A 127 21.36 -1.39 23.82
C GLU A 127 21.98 -0.11 24.40
N PHE A 128 21.29 0.52 25.35
CA PHE A 128 21.74 1.68 26.07
C PHE A 128 21.87 1.35 27.54
N ASP A 129 23.08 1.45 28.08
CA ASP A 129 23.35 1.33 29.52
C ASP A 129 23.84 2.67 30.08
N HIS A 130 23.36 3.02 31.24
CA HIS A 130 23.82 4.19 31.99
C HIS A 130 24.16 3.79 33.40
N LYS A 131 25.43 4.02 33.78
CA LYS A 131 25.94 3.73 35.13
C LYS A 131 26.36 5.02 35.78
N ARG A 132 25.85 5.23 36.99
CA ARG A 132 26.33 6.28 37.88
C ARG A 132 27.60 5.78 38.54
N THR A 133 28.72 6.41 38.25
CA THR A 133 30.00 6.16 38.87
C THR A 133 30.27 7.28 39.87
N GLY A 134 31.17 7.06 40.87
CA GLY A 134 31.50 8.08 41.88
C GLY A 134 31.92 9.42 41.26
N ASP A 135 32.51 9.40 40.07
CA ASP A 135 33.03 10.58 39.38
C ASP A 135 32.09 11.13 38.29
N GLY A 136 30.90 10.56 38.10
CA GLY A 136 29.95 11.06 37.08
C GLY A 136 28.98 10.02 36.54
N LEU A 137 28.37 10.36 35.41
CA LEU A 137 27.43 9.51 34.68
C LEU A 137 28.11 8.98 33.41
N ARG A 138 28.18 7.65 33.27
CA ARG A 138 28.71 6.97 32.10
C ARG A 138 27.56 6.44 31.24
N PHE A 139 27.50 6.82 29.99
CA PHE A 139 26.62 6.27 28.97
C PHE A 139 27.37 5.29 28.06
N VAL A 140 26.81 4.13 27.81
CA VAL A 140 27.32 3.15 26.87
C VAL A 140 26.22 2.80 25.91
N ALA A 141 26.50 2.94 24.62
CA ALA A 141 25.64 2.43 23.56
C ALA A 141 26.37 1.24 22.89
N ALA A 142 25.72 0.11 22.84
CA ALA A 142 26.20 -1.09 22.17
C ALA A 142 25.22 -1.48 21.05
N TYR A 143 25.76 -1.97 19.93
CA TYR A 143 24.96 -2.50 18.85
C TYR A 143 25.36 -3.93 18.55
N THR A 144 24.41 -4.84 18.68
CA THR A 144 24.55 -6.23 18.23
C THR A 144 23.61 -6.45 17.08
N LYS A 145 24.16 -6.59 15.85
CA LYS A 145 23.34 -6.75 14.66
C LYS A 145 22.43 -7.96 14.78
N PRO A 146 21.08 -7.79 14.70
CA PRO A 146 20.16 -8.91 14.68
C PRO A 146 20.44 -9.81 13.48
N LYS A 147 20.16 -11.11 13.62
CA LYS A 147 20.27 -12.07 12.50
C LYS A 147 19.22 -11.73 11.45
N ASN A 148 19.65 -11.69 10.20
CA ASN A 148 18.75 -11.58 9.07
C ASN A 148 17.77 -12.78 9.05
N VAL A 149 16.55 -12.53 8.60
CA VAL A 149 15.53 -13.56 8.45
C VAL A 149 15.23 -13.74 6.98
N VAL A 150 15.36 -14.98 6.50
CA VAL A 150 15.18 -15.31 5.07
C VAL A 150 13.87 -16.06 4.90
N PHE A 151 13.08 -15.62 3.93
CA PHE A 151 11.85 -16.23 3.48
C PHE A 151 12.00 -16.68 2.03
N LEU A 152 11.50 -17.87 1.75
CA LEU A 152 11.34 -18.33 0.38
C LEU A 152 9.94 -17.97 -0.10
N PHE A 153 9.84 -17.44 -1.31
CA PHE A 153 8.59 -17.20 -1.99
C PHE A 153 8.70 -17.59 -3.48
N GLU A 154 7.58 -17.67 -4.18
CA GLU A 154 7.55 -18.15 -5.57
C GLU A 154 8.43 -17.34 -6.53
N GLY A 155 8.67 -16.05 -6.21
CA GLY A 155 9.49 -15.13 -7.03
C GLY A 155 10.97 -15.05 -6.64
N GLY A 156 11.45 -15.82 -5.63
CA GLY A 156 12.83 -15.74 -5.17
C GLY A 156 13.01 -15.84 -3.66
N THR A 157 13.97 -15.10 -3.13
CA THR A 157 14.18 -14.96 -1.69
C THR A 157 13.89 -13.53 -1.23
N LEU A 158 13.24 -13.44 -0.06
CA LEU A 158 13.02 -12.17 0.64
C LEU A 158 13.75 -12.25 1.97
N THR A 159 14.59 -11.27 2.25
CA THR A 159 15.36 -11.19 3.48
C THR A 159 15.01 -9.93 4.26
N LEU A 160 14.60 -10.08 5.52
CA LEU A 160 14.61 -8.97 6.47
C LEU A 160 16.05 -8.73 6.92
N GLY A 161 16.60 -7.61 6.51
CA GLY A 161 17.95 -7.17 6.83
C GLY A 161 17.96 -6.05 7.87
N PHE A 162 18.98 -6.03 8.69
CA PHE A 162 19.17 -5.00 9.74
C PHE A 162 20.47 -4.27 9.50
N ASN A 163 20.47 -2.96 9.70
CA ASN A 163 21.62 -2.11 9.58
C ASN A 163 21.65 -1.07 10.71
N CYS A 164 22.83 -0.61 11.09
CA CYS A 164 23.01 0.49 12.02
C CYS A 164 23.95 1.52 11.38
N LYS A 165 23.44 2.73 11.26
CA LYS A 165 24.25 3.89 10.87
C LYS A 165 24.76 4.56 12.14
N SER A 166 26.06 4.71 12.29
CA SER A 166 26.67 5.46 13.40
C SER A 166 27.38 6.68 12.86
N SER A 167 27.22 7.79 13.54
CA SER A 167 27.99 9.02 13.28
C SER A 167 28.57 9.48 14.61
N VAL A 168 29.88 9.67 14.65
CA VAL A 168 30.60 10.13 15.82
C VAL A 168 31.41 11.37 15.43
N SER A 169 31.18 12.45 16.14
CA SER A 169 31.95 13.68 16.05
C SER A 169 32.47 14.06 17.46
N THR A 170 33.29 15.12 17.55
CA THR A 170 33.88 15.57 18.82
C THR A 170 32.86 15.89 19.91
N HIS A 171 31.64 16.31 19.51
CA HIS A 171 30.61 16.78 20.45
C HIS A 171 29.28 16.03 20.33
N GLN A 172 29.15 15.09 19.37
CA GLN A 172 27.90 14.40 19.12
C GLN A 172 28.15 12.97 18.62
N SER A 173 27.41 12.04 19.19
CA SER A 173 27.31 10.68 18.67
C SER A 173 25.86 10.35 18.39
N SER A 174 25.58 9.78 17.23
CA SER A 174 24.25 9.30 16.87
C SER A 174 24.30 7.86 16.39
N PHE A 175 23.32 7.08 16.78
CA PHE A 175 23.11 5.71 16.32
C PHE A 175 21.70 5.63 15.77
N ALA A 176 21.56 5.20 14.54
CA ALA A 176 20.28 4.98 13.88
C ALA A 176 20.24 3.56 13.34
N GLU A 177 19.41 2.76 13.95
CA GLU A 177 19.11 1.42 13.47
C GLU A 177 18.02 1.48 12.43
N ASP A 178 18.15 0.67 11.39
CA ASP A 178 17.24 0.60 10.27
C ASP A 178 16.98 -0.85 9.87
N ALA A 179 15.79 -1.10 9.30
CA ALA A 179 15.41 -2.37 8.73
C ALA A 179 15.11 -2.21 7.24
N ALA A 180 15.48 -3.20 6.46
CA ALA A 180 15.23 -3.21 5.02
C ALA A 180 14.72 -4.58 4.57
N ILE A 181 13.91 -4.58 3.54
CA ILE A 181 13.51 -5.79 2.83
C ILE A 181 14.42 -5.93 1.61
N ILE A 182 15.09 -7.05 1.53
CA ILE A 182 16.01 -7.39 0.44
C ILE A 182 15.35 -8.50 -0.36
N ILE A 183 15.18 -8.30 -1.67
CA ILE A 183 14.62 -9.29 -2.58
C ILE A 183 15.72 -9.69 -3.57
N GLU A 184 15.93 -10.98 -3.68
CA GLU A 184 16.77 -11.60 -4.72
C GLU A 184 15.83 -12.41 -5.62
N PRO A 185 15.46 -11.86 -6.79
CA PRO A 185 14.45 -12.47 -7.64
C PRO A 185 15.00 -13.68 -8.39
N VAL A 186 14.14 -14.65 -8.66
CA VAL A 186 14.43 -15.71 -9.62
C VAL A 186 14.02 -15.22 -11.00
N GLY A 187 14.98 -14.95 -11.86
CA GLY A 187 14.76 -14.45 -13.22
C GLY A 187 14.83 -12.93 -13.36
N ASN A 188 14.49 -12.46 -14.55
CA ASN A 188 14.60 -11.04 -14.89
C ASN A 188 13.34 -10.29 -14.49
N LEU A 189 13.42 -9.40 -13.51
CA LEU A 189 12.36 -8.45 -13.18
C LEU A 189 12.61 -7.13 -13.89
N THR A 190 11.59 -6.57 -14.54
CA THR A 190 11.62 -5.21 -15.07
C THR A 190 11.10 -4.21 -14.04
N ALA A 191 11.47 -2.92 -14.17
CA ALA A 191 11.00 -1.89 -13.24
C ALA A 191 9.46 -1.80 -13.21
N GLU A 192 8.82 -1.94 -14.38
CA GLU A 192 7.37 -1.89 -14.54
C GLU A 192 6.67 -3.05 -13.82
N ALA A 193 7.29 -4.24 -13.81
CA ALA A 193 6.75 -5.39 -13.09
C ALA A 193 7.08 -5.34 -11.59
N LEU A 194 8.24 -4.78 -11.23
CA LEU A 194 8.73 -4.71 -9.87
C LEU A 194 7.82 -3.89 -8.95
N VAL A 195 7.48 -2.67 -9.38
CA VAL A 195 6.73 -1.73 -8.55
C VAL A 195 5.34 -2.28 -8.19
N PRO A 196 4.47 -2.69 -9.14
CA PRO A 196 3.15 -3.19 -8.78
C PRO A 196 3.16 -4.55 -8.07
N ASN A 197 4.07 -5.46 -8.44
CA ASN A 197 4.01 -6.83 -7.95
C ASN A 197 4.74 -7.06 -6.62
N HIS A 198 5.74 -6.25 -6.31
CA HIS A 198 6.53 -6.43 -5.09
C HIS A 198 6.53 -5.20 -4.20
N VAL A 199 6.90 -4.03 -4.72
CA VAL A 199 7.03 -2.82 -3.89
C VAL A 199 5.69 -2.44 -3.29
N ARG A 200 4.64 -2.32 -4.11
CA ARG A 200 3.30 -1.97 -3.66
C ARG A 200 2.68 -3.06 -2.79
N THR A 201 2.82 -4.32 -3.18
CA THR A 201 2.26 -5.44 -2.41
C THR A 201 2.83 -5.50 -0.99
N ILE A 202 4.13 -5.24 -0.82
CA ILE A 202 4.76 -5.18 0.51
C ILE A 202 4.35 -3.90 1.25
N GLN A 203 4.21 -2.78 0.55
CA GLN A 203 3.68 -1.54 1.13
C GLN A 203 2.28 -1.76 1.71
N ASP A 204 1.42 -2.46 0.98
CA ASP A 204 0.06 -2.80 1.41
C ASP A 204 0.06 -3.74 2.62
N LEU A 205 0.94 -4.76 2.65
CA LEU A 205 1.15 -5.59 3.84
C LEU A 205 1.49 -4.76 5.07
N LEU A 206 2.48 -3.89 4.94
CA LEU A 206 2.90 -3.05 6.06
C LEU A 206 1.81 -2.07 6.49
N THR A 207 1.07 -1.51 5.54
CA THR A 207 -0.08 -0.64 5.81
C THR A 207 -1.18 -1.38 6.56
N PHE A 208 -1.48 -2.61 6.15
CA PHE A 208 -2.45 -3.46 6.84
C PHE A 208 -1.96 -3.85 8.24
N ALA A 209 -0.72 -4.30 8.35
CA ALA A 209 -0.14 -4.76 9.61
C ALA A 209 0.02 -3.64 10.66
N THR A 210 0.42 -2.45 10.24
CA THR A 210 0.61 -1.29 11.12
C THR A 210 -0.67 -0.48 11.35
N ASP A 211 -1.76 -0.81 10.64
CA ASP A 211 -3.01 -0.04 10.65
C ASP A 211 -2.81 1.46 10.33
N THR A 212 -1.79 1.76 9.56
CA THR A 212 -1.36 3.13 9.24
C THR A 212 -0.73 3.14 7.84
N PRO A 213 -1.06 4.12 6.97
CA PRO A 213 -0.46 4.20 5.65
C PRO A 213 1.07 4.20 5.70
N ASN A 214 1.70 3.31 4.97
CA ASN A 214 3.15 3.22 4.83
C ASN A 214 3.62 3.87 3.54
N ALA A 215 4.72 4.61 3.61
CA ALA A 215 5.39 5.18 2.45
C ALA A 215 6.62 4.35 2.07
N VAL A 216 6.90 4.26 0.78
CA VAL A 216 8.19 3.77 0.28
C VAL A 216 9.21 4.87 0.45
N GLU A 217 10.25 4.65 1.25
CA GLU A 217 11.28 5.63 1.53
C GLU A 217 12.44 5.55 0.53
N GLU A 218 12.88 4.34 0.22
CA GLU A 218 13.99 4.10 -0.70
C GLU A 218 13.82 2.77 -1.43
N ILE A 219 14.18 2.78 -2.71
CA ILE A 219 14.36 1.58 -3.51
C ILE A 219 15.78 1.67 -4.09
N SER A 220 16.66 0.78 -3.69
CA SER A 220 17.98 0.66 -4.27
C SER A 220 18.19 -0.76 -4.82
N PHE A 221 18.98 -0.87 -5.84
CA PHE A 221 19.29 -2.16 -6.46
C PHE A 221 20.76 -2.26 -6.84
N LEU A 222 21.22 -3.49 -6.96
CA LEU A 222 22.51 -3.83 -7.53
C LEU A 222 22.25 -4.44 -8.91
N GLY A 223 22.96 -3.94 -9.90
CA GLY A 223 22.98 -4.50 -11.25
C GLY A 223 23.99 -5.64 -11.39
N GLU A 224 24.01 -6.25 -12.55
CA GLU A 224 25.00 -7.29 -12.88
C GLU A 224 26.43 -6.74 -12.70
N LYS A 225 27.34 -7.60 -12.24
CA LYS A 225 28.75 -7.23 -12.08
C LYS A 225 29.33 -6.79 -13.41
N ASP A 226 30.05 -5.66 -13.39
CA ASP A 226 30.79 -5.20 -14.54
C ASP A 226 32.01 -6.10 -14.80
N GLU A 227 32.74 -5.84 -15.91
CA GLU A 227 33.97 -6.56 -16.28
C GLU A 227 35.06 -6.49 -15.19
N ARG A 228 34.98 -5.54 -14.26
CA ARG A 228 35.92 -5.35 -13.13
C ARG A 228 35.43 -6.04 -11.86
N GLY A 229 34.26 -6.70 -11.91
CA GLY A 229 33.64 -7.38 -10.77
C GLY A 229 32.95 -6.43 -9.80
N LEU A 230 32.75 -5.16 -10.17
CA LEU A 230 32.00 -4.19 -9.37
C LEU A 230 30.48 -4.32 -9.64
N GLU A 231 29.69 -4.35 -8.59
CA GLU A 231 28.23 -4.34 -8.66
C GLU A 231 27.76 -2.88 -8.71
N PRO A 232 27.30 -2.40 -9.87
CA PRO A 232 26.84 -1.02 -9.98
C PRO A 232 25.59 -0.81 -9.12
N LYS A 233 25.60 0.25 -8.32
CA LYS A 233 24.50 0.62 -7.45
C LYS A 233 23.64 1.70 -8.10
N ALA A 234 22.34 1.52 -8.05
CA ALA A 234 21.39 2.54 -8.47
C ALA A 234 20.15 2.57 -7.57
N SER A 235 19.42 3.66 -7.64
CA SER A 235 18.14 3.87 -6.95
C SER A 235 17.03 4.06 -7.95
N LEU A 236 15.86 3.48 -7.67
CA LEU A 236 14.64 3.69 -8.45
C LEU A 236 13.81 4.76 -7.77
N VAL A 237 13.41 5.75 -8.55
CA VAL A 237 12.51 6.82 -8.13
C VAL A 237 11.28 6.82 -9.02
N TYR A 238 10.10 6.92 -8.44
CA TYR A 238 8.83 6.96 -9.15
C TYR A 238 7.81 7.81 -8.36
N GLU A 239 6.70 8.15 -9.00
CA GLU A 239 5.61 8.85 -8.33
C GLU A 239 4.98 7.96 -7.24
N PRO A 240 5.16 8.28 -5.95
CA PRO A 240 4.65 7.44 -4.88
C PRO A 240 3.14 7.64 -4.73
N ILE A 241 2.39 6.55 -4.54
CA ILE A 241 0.95 6.59 -4.25
C ILE A 241 0.69 7.32 -2.92
N PHE A 242 1.62 7.19 -1.98
CA PHE A 242 1.55 7.81 -0.67
C PHE A 242 2.93 8.27 -0.22
N SER A 243 3.01 9.50 0.30
CA SER A 243 4.22 10.06 0.91
C SER A 243 3.89 10.58 2.31
N LEU A 244 4.72 10.26 3.28
CA LEU A 244 4.60 10.81 4.63
C LEU A 244 5.03 12.27 4.67
N GLU A 245 4.32 13.06 5.47
CA GLU A 245 4.79 14.39 5.87
C GLU A 245 5.99 14.29 6.83
N ASP A 246 6.77 15.38 6.95
CA ASP A 246 8.05 15.40 7.69
C ASP A 246 7.97 15.01 9.17
N LYS A 247 6.76 14.95 9.77
CA LYS A 247 6.56 14.56 11.17
C LYS A 247 5.91 13.19 11.28
N ARG A 248 6.73 12.16 11.27
CA ARG A 248 6.32 10.79 11.51
C ARG A 248 5.98 10.58 13.00
N LYS A 249 4.80 10.02 13.29
CA LYS A 249 4.45 9.56 14.63
C LYS A 249 5.17 8.23 14.89
N SER A 250 5.70 8.06 16.11
CA SER A 250 6.16 6.74 16.55
C SER A 250 4.97 5.82 16.76
N LEU A 251 5.03 4.61 16.23
CA LEU A 251 4.01 3.58 16.41
C LEU A 251 4.47 2.58 17.48
N HIS A 252 3.56 2.25 18.39
CA HIS A 252 3.74 1.16 19.35
C HIS A 252 3.00 -0.09 18.88
N ALA A 253 3.38 -1.27 19.37
CA ALA A 253 2.73 -2.53 19.01
C ALA A 253 1.20 -2.53 19.24
N SER A 254 0.71 -1.78 20.24
CA SER A 254 -0.73 -1.60 20.50
C SER A 254 -1.45 -0.68 19.51
N ASP A 255 -0.73 0.08 18.70
CA ASP A 255 -1.28 0.90 17.63
C ASP A 255 -1.41 0.10 16.33
N MET A 256 -0.71 -1.04 16.24
CA MET A 256 -0.66 -1.93 15.08
C MET A 256 -1.72 -3.01 15.16
N LEU A 257 -2.16 -3.52 14.01
CA LEU A 257 -3.01 -4.69 13.95
C LEU A 257 -2.22 -5.94 14.37
N PHE A 258 -1.01 -6.11 13.81
CA PHE A 258 -0.06 -7.13 14.26
C PHE A 258 1.38 -6.71 13.96
N THR A 259 2.31 -7.24 14.75
CA THR A 259 3.75 -7.09 14.54
C THR A 259 4.33 -8.30 13.81
N TYR A 260 5.57 -8.18 13.33
CA TYR A 260 6.29 -9.33 12.77
C TYR A 260 6.45 -10.47 13.80
N ALA A 261 6.66 -10.15 15.08
CA ALA A 261 6.75 -11.14 16.15
C ALA A 261 5.47 -11.98 16.27
N ASP A 262 4.29 -11.35 16.21
CA ASP A 262 3.01 -12.05 16.29
C ASP A 262 2.85 -13.10 15.18
N SER A 263 3.36 -12.84 13.98
CA SER A 263 3.34 -13.82 12.88
C SER A 263 4.35 -14.95 13.09
N GLN A 264 5.49 -14.69 13.72
CA GLN A 264 6.50 -15.71 14.02
C GLN A 264 6.07 -16.64 15.13
N ASP A 265 5.39 -16.16 16.16
CA ASP A 265 4.93 -16.93 17.31
C ASP A 265 4.02 -18.09 16.88
N ILE A 266 3.32 -17.94 15.75
CA ILE A 266 2.49 -18.98 15.14
C ILE A 266 3.15 -19.70 13.94
N GLY A 267 4.44 -19.41 13.66
CA GLY A 267 5.20 -20.05 12.58
C GLY A 267 4.76 -19.65 11.17
N LEU A 268 4.10 -18.50 11.01
CA LEU A 268 3.53 -18.07 9.74
C LEU A 268 4.58 -17.39 8.85
N ASN A 269 4.66 -17.83 7.58
CA ASN A 269 5.36 -17.09 6.54
C ASN A 269 4.45 -15.96 6.02
N ILE A 270 4.44 -14.84 6.74
CA ILE A 270 3.53 -13.72 6.47
C ILE A 270 3.71 -13.13 5.08
N PHE A 271 4.93 -13.11 4.53
CA PHE A 271 5.18 -12.57 3.20
C PHE A 271 4.57 -13.44 2.11
N GLN A 272 4.75 -14.77 2.18
CA GLN A 272 4.12 -15.67 1.22
C GLN A 272 2.60 -15.65 1.36
N GLY A 273 2.07 -15.72 2.59
CA GLY A 273 0.63 -15.63 2.84
C GLY A 273 0.01 -14.36 2.29
N TRP A 274 0.70 -13.22 2.45
CA TRP A 274 0.23 -11.95 1.91
C TRP A 274 0.30 -11.88 0.37
N LEU A 275 1.37 -12.40 -0.25
CA LEU A 275 1.48 -12.46 -1.71
C LEU A 275 0.36 -13.31 -2.32
N ASP A 276 0.04 -14.44 -1.71
CA ASP A 276 -1.05 -15.31 -2.16
C ASP A 276 -2.42 -14.65 -1.94
N PHE A 277 -2.62 -14.03 -0.78
CA PHE A 277 -3.82 -13.25 -0.49
C PHE A 277 -4.02 -12.10 -1.48
N SER A 278 -3.00 -11.27 -1.70
CA SER A 278 -3.09 -10.12 -2.60
C SER A 278 -3.33 -10.53 -4.06
N ARG A 279 -2.78 -11.65 -4.49
CA ARG A 279 -3.02 -12.23 -5.81
C ARG A 279 -4.47 -12.72 -5.95
N LYS A 280 -4.97 -13.44 -4.95
CA LYS A 280 -6.36 -13.94 -4.88
C LYS A 280 -7.38 -12.81 -4.79
N HIS A 281 -7.08 -11.76 -4.04
CA HIS A 281 -7.97 -10.65 -3.73
C HIS A 281 -7.50 -9.31 -4.33
N ARG A 282 -6.90 -9.32 -5.52
CA ARG A 282 -6.26 -8.15 -6.12
C ARG A 282 -7.17 -6.92 -6.18
N VAL A 283 -8.41 -7.09 -6.66
CA VAL A 283 -9.36 -5.97 -6.79
C VAL A 283 -9.72 -5.38 -5.43
N PHE A 284 -9.89 -6.22 -4.41
CA PHE A 284 -10.06 -5.77 -3.03
C PHE A 284 -8.86 -4.94 -2.56
N CYS A 285 -7.64 -5.44 -2.75
CA CYS A 285 -6.42 -4.74 -2.36
C CYS A 285 -6.31 -3.38 -3.06
N ASP A 286 -6.55 -3.32 -4.37
CA ASP A 286 -6.48 -2.09 -5.15
C ASP A 286 -7.49 -1.04 -4.64
N VAL A 287 -8.71 -1.44 -4.33
CA VAL A 287 -9.77 -0.55 -3.82
C VAL A 287 -9.48 -0.16 -2.36
N HIS A 288 -9.25 -1.14 -1.48
CA HIS A 288 -9.06 -0.90 -0.04
C HIS A 288 -7.84 0.00 0.24
N PHE A 289 -6.69 -0.33 -0.34
CA PHE A 289 -5.47 0.45 -0.12
C PHE A 289 -5.46 1.75 -0.91
N GLY A 290 -6.07 1.80 -2.10
CA GLY A 290 -6.26 3.05 -2.82
C GLY A 290 -7.00 4.09 -1.97
N TYR A 291 -8.02 3.66 -1.23
CA TYR A 291 -8.74 4.53 -0.28
C TYR A 291 -7.95 4.83 0.98
N THR A 292 -7.20 3.86 1.49
CA THR A 292 -6.36 4.05 2.68
C THR A 292 -5.28 5.11 2.43
N TYR A 293 -4.70 5.15 1.23
CA TYR A 293 -3.68 6.14 0.87
C TYR A 293 -4.25 7.51 0.49
N SER A 294 -5.48 7.60 0.02
CA SER A 294 -6.11 8.86 -0.46
C SER A 294 -7.08 9.51 0.52
N GLU A 295 -7.20 9.03 1.70
CA GLU A 295 -8.07 9.42 2.82
C GLU A 295 -9.33 10.25 2.44
N PRO A 296 -10.53 9.64 2.42
CA PRO A 296 -11.74 10.33 2.01
C PRO A 296 -12.08 11.48 2.96
N ARG A 297 -12.45 12.63 2.40
CA ARG A 297 -12.77 13.84 3.16
C ARG A 297 -14.10 13.77 3.89
N TYR A 298 -15.05 13.01 3.36
CA TYR A 298 -16.43 12.95 3.85
C TYR A 298 -16.75 11.58 4.48
N ALA A 299 -17.59 11.59 5.50
CA ALA A 299 -17.92 10.39 6.26
C ALA A 299 -18.80 9.41 5.46
N ASP A 300 -19.72 9.93 4.62
CA ASP A 300 -20.53 9.15 3.69
C ASP A 300 -19.69 8.39 2.67
N ASP A 301 -18.68 9.06 2.10
CA ASP A 301 -17.71 8.44 1.20
C ASP A 301 -16.90 7.32 1.89
N ARG A 302 -16.58 7.47 3.19
CA ARG A 302 -15.90 6.44 3.99
C ARG A 302 -16.74 5.17 4.14
N LEU A 303 -18.04 5.31 4.43
CA LEU A 303 -18.94 4.17 4.57
C LEU A 303 -19.15 3.44 3.24
N SER A 304 -19.44 4.17 2.17
CA SER A 304 -19.65 3.59 0.83
C SER A 304 -18.38 2.83 0.36
N LYS A 305 -17.20 3.39 0.60
CA LYS A 305 -15.92 2.77 0.27
C LYS A 305 -15.62 1.54 1.12
N ALA A 306 -15.93 1.58 2.42
CA ALA A 306 -15.76 0.42 3.29
C ALA A 306 -16.65 -0.75 2.85
N LEU A 307 -17.89 -0.47 2.45
CA LEU A 307 -18.82 -1.49 1.95
C LEU A 307 -18.41 -2.01 0.56
N ALA A 308 -17.95 -1.15 -0.34
CA ALA A 308 -17.43 -1.59 -1.63
C ALA A 308 -16.22 -2.52 -1.46
N ALA A 309 -15.28 -2.18 -0.58
CA ALA A 309 -14.14 -3.03 -0.27
C ALA A 309 -14.59 -4.34 0.38
N PHE A 310 -15.54 -4.30 1.32
CA PHE A 310 -16.12 -5.49 1.95
C PHE A 310 -16.76 -6.42 0.92
N THR A 311 -17.57 -5.91 0.01
CA THR A 311 -18.19 -6.69 -1.06
C THR A 311 -17.16 -7.37 -1.95
N LEU A 312 -16.09 -6.66 -2.33
CA LEU A 312 -15.00 -7.21 -3.13
C LEU A 312 -14.19 -8.28 -2.38
N LEU A 313 -13.94 -8.11 -1.08
CA LEU A 313 -13.31 -9.14 -0.25
C LEU A 313 -14.16 -10.41 -0.25
N CYS A 314 -15.45 -10.26 -0.09
CA CYS A 314 -16.40 -11.35 0.03
C CYS A 314 -16.72 -12.05 -1.29
N SER A 315 -16.60 -11.38 -2.43
CA SER A 315 -16.86 -11.98 -3.75
C SER A 315 -16.02 -13.25 -4.01
N ASN A 316 -14.80 -13.30 -3.46
CA ASN A 316 -13.92 -14.46 -3.54
C ASN A 316 -14.14 -15.49 -2.40
N LEU A 317 -15.00 -15.18 -1.43
CA LEU A 317 -15.45 -16.10 -0.37
C LEU A 317 -16.75 -16.80 -0.76
N ALA A 318 -17.32 -16.46 -1.91
CA ALA A 318 -18.63 -16.86 -2.42
C ALA A 318 -18.93 -18.39 -2.41
N PRO A 319 -17.97 -19.32 -2.65
CA PRO A 319 -18.32 -20.76 -2.61
C PRO A 319 -18.87 -21.22 -1.26
N ARG A 320 -18.65 -20.46 -0.18
CA ARG A 320 -19.26 -20.71 1.14
C ARG A 320 -20.67 -20.12 1.27
N LEU A 321 -21.04 -19.19 0.37
CA LEU A 321 -22.31 -18.46 0.40
C LEU A 321 -23.38 -19.06 -0.50
N ASP A 322 -23.01 -19.75 -1.59
CA ASP A 322 -23.95 -20.35 -2.53
C ASP A 322 -25.02 -21.17 -1.82
N LYS A 323 -24.63 -21.95 -0.80
CA LYS A 323 -25.58 -22.74 -0.02
C LYS A 323 -26.59 -21.91 0.78
N THR A 324 -26.25 -20.69 1.17
CA THR A 324 -27.18 -19.81 1.92
C THR A 324 -28.10 -19.07 0.96
N ILE A 325 -27.59 -18.67 -0.20
CA ILE A 325 -28.39 -18.07 -1.27
C ILE A 325 -29.33 -19.11 -1.85
N ASP A 326 -28.83 -20.33 -2.15
CA ASP A 326 -29.66 -21.46 -2.60
C ASP A 326 -30.77 -21.78 -1.58
N PHE A 327 -30.45 -21.81 -0.29
CA PHE A 327 -31.45 -21.99 0.76
C PHE A 327 -32.52 -20.89 0.74
N LEU A 328 -32.17 -19.62 0.58
CA LEU A 328 -33.12 -18.52 0.50
C LEU A 328 -33.97 -18.58 -0.78
N VAL A 329 -33.36 -18.97 -1.91
CA VAL A 329 -34.08 -19.23 -3.17
C VAL A 329 -35.07 -20.38 -3.00
N ASP A 330 -34.66 -21.46 -2.33
CA ASP A 330 -35.51 -22.61 -2.03
C ASP A 330 -36.68 -22.22 -1.08
N VAL A 331 -36.38 -21.48 -0.02
CA VAL A 331 -37.41 -20.97 0.93
C VAL A 331 -38.37 -20.07 0.18
N ARG A 332 -37.91 -19.13 -0.63
CA ARG A 332 -38.77 -18.27 -1.45
C ARG A 332 -39.65 -19.07 -2.40
N SER A 333 -39.06 -20.06 -3.08
CA SER A 333 -39.78 -20.94 -4.01
C SER A 333 -40.86 -21.76 -3.29
N ALA A 334 -40.50 -22.33 -2.11
CA ALA A 334 -41.45 -23.07 -1.27
C ALA A 334 -42.56 -22.19 -0.71
N MET A 335 -42.28 -20.94 -0.36
CA MET A 335 -43.30 -19.97 0.05
C MET A 335 -44.21 -19.60 -1.13
N LYS A 336 -43.66 -19.27 -2.28
CA LYS A 336 -44.45 -18.96 -3.49
C LYS A 336 -45.38 -20.08 -3.90
N ALA A 337 -45.01 -21.34 -3.72
CA ALA A 337 -45.88 -22.49 -4.03
C ALA A 337 -47.10 -22.62 -3.14
N ARG A 338 -47.17 -21.96 -1.99
CA ARG A 338 -48.22 -22.03 -0.98
C ARG A 338 -49.17 -20.84 -0.93
N PHE A 339 -48.87 -19.78 -1.69
CA PHE A 339 -49.59 -18.51 -1.61
C PHE A 339 -50.22 -18.12 -2.95
N SER A 340 -51.25 -17.27 -2.88
CA SER A 340 -51.96 -16.73 -4.05
C SER A 340 -51.06 -15.80 -4.88
N GLU A 341 -51.49 -15.46 -6.10
CA GLU A 341 -50.70 -14.59 -7.03
C GLU A 341 -50.40 -13.21 -6.42
N GLU A 342 -51.38 -12.62 -5.68
CA GLU A 342 -51.20 -11.32 -5.01
C GLU A 342 -50.20 -11.40 -3.85
N GLU A 343 -50.23 -12.48 -3.07
CA GLU A 343 -49.29 -12.72 -1.97
C GLU A 343 -47.89 -13.06 -2.48
N ARG A 344 -47.76 -13.63 -3.69
CA ARG A 344 -46.48 -13.88 -4.34
C ARG A 344 -45.70 -12.62 -4.64
N VAL A 345 -46.38 -11.56 -5.08
CA VAL A 345 -45.79 -10.23 -5.31
C VAL A 345 -45.24 -9.67 -3.97
N PHE A 346 -46.00 -9.86 -2.90
CA PHE A 346 -45.54 -9.43 -1.57
C PHE A 346 -44.33 -10.23 -1.07
N ILE A 347 -44.29 -11.54 -1.32
CA ILE A 347 -43.14 -12.41 -1.01
C ILE A 347 -41.91 -12.02 -1.86
N GLU A 348 -42.12 -11.60 -3.11
CA GLU A 348 -41.04 -11.09 -3.97
C GLU A 348 -40.41 -9.80 -3.44
N CYS A 349 -41.21 -8.95 -2.84
CA CYS A 349 -40.74 -7.74 -2.15
C CYS A 349 -40.05 -8.05 -0.81
N LEU A 350 -40.53 -9.09 -0.08
CA LEU A 350 -39.97 -9.46 1.23
C LEU A 350 -38.71 -10.28 1.17
N ILE A 351 -38.54 -11.10 0.13
CA ILE A 351 -37.36 -11.95 -0.09
C ILE A 351 -36.79 -11.63 -1.48
N PRO A 352 -36.18 -10.47 -1.67
CA PRO A 352 -35.57 -10.11 -2.91
C PRO A 352 -34.42 -11.09 -3.23
N THR A 353 -34.21 -11.41 -4.50
CA THR A 353 -33.10 -12.23 -4.99
C THR A 353 -32.32 -11.40 -5.99
N GLY A 354 -31.10 -11.07 -5.65
CA GLY A 354 -30.21 -10.29 -6.51
C GLY A 354 -29.03 -9.75 -5.71
N PRO A 355 -28.04 -9.16 -6.37
CA PRO A 355 -26.83 -8.64 -5.70
C PRO A 355 -27.11 -7.61 -4.60
N GLU A 356 -28.27 -6.94 -4.66
CA GLU A 356 -28.71 -5.97 -3.63
C GLU A 356 -29.04 -6.64 -2.28
N VAL A 357 -29.30 -7.93 -2.26
CA VAL A 357 -29.59 -8.72 -1.05
C VAL A 357 -28.37 -9.46 -0.55
N GLU A 358 -27.42 -9.72 -1.42
CA GLU A 358 -26.21 -10.49 -1.09
C GLU A 358 -25.38 -9.79 -0.01
N MET A 359 -25.18 -8.49 -0.13
CA MET A 359 -24.35 -7.74 0.82
C MET A 359 -24.90 -7.70 2.25
N PRO A 360 -26.18 -7.39 2.49
CA PRO A 360 -26.75 -7.42 3.83
C PRO A 360 -26.70 -8.79 4.50
N ILE A 361 -27.05 -9.83 3.75
CA ILE A 361 -27.03 -11.21 4.25
C ILE A 361 -25.60 -11.63 4.57
N LEU A 362 -24.67 -11.24 3.73
CA LEU A 362 -23.26 -11.51 3.89
C LEU A 362 -22.67 -10.83 5.12
N LEU A 363 -23.04 -9.57 5.35
CA LEU A 363 -22.67 -8.82 6.53
C LEU A 363 -23.19 -9.50 7.80
N LEU A 364 -24.48 -9.84 7.84
CA LEU A 364 -25.11 -10.53 8.98
C LEU A 364 -24.44 -11.88 9.25
N LYS A 365 -24.18 -12.67 8.22
CA LYS A 365 -23.53 -13.98 8.34
C LYS A 365 -22.13 -13.85 8.91
N LEU A 366 -21.31 -12.99 8.32
CA LEU A 366 -19.91 -12.83 8.74
C LEU A 366 -19.81 -12.17 10.13
N MET A 367 -20.71 -11.26 10.50
CA MET A 367 -20.81 -10.76 11.86
C MET A 367 -21.21 -11.86 12.85
N GLY A 368 -22.15 -12.72 12.48
CA GLY A 368 -22.56 -13.88 13.28
C GLY A 368 -21.45 -14.91 13.47
N GLU A 369 -20.69 -15.23 12.41
CA GLU A 369 -19.52 -16.11 12.48
C GLU A 369 -18.40 -15.51 13.37
N ASN A 370 -18.38 -14.19 13.55
CA ASN A 370 -17.44 -13.45 14.36
C ASN A 370 -18.09 -12.83 15.60
N SER A 371 -19.18 -13.40 16.08
CA SER A 371 -20.03 -12.83 17.15
C SER A 371 -19.28 -12.57 18.46
N GLU A 372 -18.25 -13.34 18.77
CA GLU A 372 -17.44 -13.14 19.98
C GLU A 372 -16.71 -11.78 19.99
N LEU A 373 -16.22 -11.33 18.84
CA LEU A 373 -15.56 -10.02 18.68
C LEU A 373 -16.56 -8.93 18.26
N MET A 374 -17.36 -9.20 17.23
CA MET A 374 -18.27 -8.19 16.70
C MET A 374 -19.42 -7.86 17.66
N GLY A 375 -19.87 -8.82 18.48
CA GLY A 375 -20.86 -8.60 19.54
C GLY A 375 -20.40 -7.66 20.66
N GLN A 376 -19.07 -7.44 20.79
CA GLN A 376 -18.53 -6.42 21.68
C GLN A 376 -18.63 -4.99 21.10
N LEU A 377 -18.87 -4.86 19.79
CA LEU A 377 -18.97 -3.59 19.07
C LEU A 377 -20.41 -3.25 18.67
N ILE A 378 -21.24 -4.27 18.48
CA ILE A 378 -22.60 -4.14 17.93
C ILE A 378 -23.52 -5.07 18.71
N GLU A 379 -24.49 -4.50 19.43
CA GLU A 379 -25.45 -5.27 20.23
C GLU A 379 -26.47 -6.01 19.35
N ASP A 380 -27.00 -5.32 18.34
CA ASP A 380 -27.98 -5.86 17.40
C ASP A 380 -27.47 -5.77 15.95
N PHE A 381 -26.98 -6.89 15.42
CA PHE A 381 -26.48 -6.99 14.06
C PHE A 381 -27.54 -6.66 13.00
N HIS A 382 -28.80 -7.06 13.21
CA HIS A 382 -29.89 -6.79 12.27
C HIS A 382 -30.20 -5.30 12.21
N ALA A 383 -30.35 -4.66 13.36
CA ALA A 383 -30.59 -3.22 13.42
C ALA A 383 -29.44 -2.42 12.81
N PHE A 384 -28.20 -2.83 13.06
CA PHE A 384 -27.02 -2.21 12.49
C PHE A 384 -27.00 -2.32 10.96
N VAL A 385 -27.15 -3.53 10.41
CA VAL A 385 -27.10 -3.77 8.96
C VAL A 385 -28.23 -3.01 8.26
N LEU A 386 -29.45 -3.01 8.80
CA LEU A 386 -30.57 -2.27 8.24
C LEU A 386 -30.31 -0.75 8.26
N SER A 387 -29.71 -0.21 9.32
CA SER A 387 -29.34 1.21 9.38
C SER A 387 -28.28 1.59 8.36
N VAL A 388 -27.32 0.69 8.11
CA VAL A 388 -26.29 0.86 7.07
C VAL A 388 -26.93 0.89 5.68
N ILE A 389 -27.88 -0.02 5.39
CA ILE A 389 -28.58 -0.08 4.09
C ILE A 389 -29.43 1.16 3.86
N ASP A 390 -30.28 1.53 4.83
CA ASP A 390 -31.12 2.72 4.74
C ASP A 390 -30.26 3.99 4.49
N THR A 391 -29.06 4.03 5.08
CA THR A 391 -28.09 5.11 4.88
C THR A 391 -27.52 5.13 3.46
N LEU A 392 -27.17 3.98 2.92
CA LEU A 392 -26.68 3.89 1.52
C LEU A 392 -27.77 4.29 0.53
N ASP A 393 -28.98 3.77 0.68
CA ASP A 393 -30.10 4.10 -0.19
C ASP A 393 -30.41 5.60 -0.15
N PHE A 394 -30.31 6.23 1.02
CA PHE A 394 -30.44 7.68 1.14
C PHE A 394 -29.38 8.44 0.36
N PHE A 395 -28.09 8.06 0.47
CA PHE A 395 -27.01 8.77 -0.21
C PHE A 395 -26.96 8.50 -1.72
N GLU A 396 -27.18 7.26 -2.13
CA GLU A 396 -27.05 6.86 -3.53
C GLU A 396 -28.32 7.13 -4.33
N ARG A 397 -29.49 6.79 -3.79
CA ARG A 397 -30.76 6.84 -4.50
C ARG A 397 -31.65 8.01 -4.09
N ARG A 398 -31.28 8.76 -3.05
CA ARG A 398 -32.10 9.83 -2.45
C ARG A 398 -33.48 9.33 -1.98
N VAL A 399 -33.57 8.07 -1.58
CA VAL A 399 -34.77 7.45 -1.03
C VAL A 399 -34.69 7.47 0.48
N GLU A 400 -35.74 8.02 1.14
CA GLU A 400 -35.83 7.94 2.59
C GLU A 400 -36.31 6.53 2.96
N GLY A 401 -35.49 5.80 3.69
CA GLY A 401 -35.79 4.50 4.24
C GLY A 401 -36.72 4.61 5.48
N PRO A 402 -37.15 3.49 6.03
CA PRO A 402 -37.97 3.47 7.26
C PRO A 402 -37.21 3.95 8.51
N ARG A 403 -35.90 4.03 8.44
CA ARG A 403 -35.03 4.55 9.50
C ARG A 403 -34.31 5.81 9.03
N PRO A 404 -34.03 6.76 9.95
CA PRO A 404 -33.20 7.92 9.60
C PRO A 404 -31.80 7.46 9.24
N PRO A 405 -31.19 8.06 8.22
CA PRO A 405 -29.81 7.73 7.84
C PRO A 405 -28.83 8.08 8.97
N LEU A 406 -27.79 7.28 9.12
CA LEU A 406 -26.69 7.54 10.04
C LEU A 406 -26.05 8.90 9.71
N GLN A 407 -25.67 9.65 10.72
CA GLN A 407 -25.08 10.98 10.56
C GLN A 407 -23.87 11.17 11.46
N GLY A 408 -22.98 12.09 11.07
CA GLY A 408 -21.87 12.52 11.90
C GLY A 408 -20.99 11.37 12.40
N GLY A 409 -20.89 11.23 13.71
CA GLY A 409 -20.07 10.19 14.37
C GLY A 409 -20.55 8.77 14.09
N ASP A 410 -21.86 8.54 14.07
CA ASP A 410 -22.42 7.19 13.87
C ASP A 410 -22.07 6.64 12.48
N LEU A 411 -22.07 7.50 11.47
CA LEU A 411 -21.65 7.15 10.12
C LEU A 411 -20.16 6.75 10.06
N HIS A 412 -19.32 7.50 10.75
CA HIS A 412 -17.89 7.19 10.87
C HIS A 412 -17.68 5.86 11.59
N TYR A 413 -18.34 5.66 12.74
CA TYR A 413 -18.19 4.42 13.51
C TYR A 413 -18.74 3.20 12.80
N ALA A 414 -19.82 3.34 12.03
CA ALA A 414 -20.31 2.26 11.19
C ALA A 414 -19.26 1.81 10.17
N ALA A 415 -18.59 2.74 9.49
CA ALA A 415 -17.52 2.43 8.57
C ALA A 415 -16.34 1.73 9.27
N GLU A 416 -15.93 2.19 10.46
CA GLU A 416 -14.84 1.60 11.23
C GLU A 416 -15.20 0.19 11.77
N LYS A 417 -16.44 -0.06 12.17
CA LYS A 417 -16.93 -1.40 12.56
C LYS A 417 -16.88 -2.39 11.37
N ILE A 418 -17.26 -1.95 10.17
CA ILE A 418 -17.15 -2.77 8.94
C ILE A 418 -15.67 -3.05 8.60
N LYS A 419 -14.81 -2.04 8.69
CA LYS A 419 -13.36 -2.23 8.49
C LYS A 419 -12.78 -3.21 9.52
N MET A 420 -13.25 -3.19 10.76
CA MET A 420 -12.81 -4.15 11.79
C MET A 420 -13.20 -5.58 11.42
N LEU A 421 -14.41 -5.79 10.91
CA LEU A 421 -14.83 -7.10 10.38
C LEU A 421 -13.92 -7.56 9.23
N MET A 422 -13.60 -6.66 8.28
CA MET A 422 -12.66 -6.99 7.20
C MET A 422 -11.28 -7.38 7.73
N LYS A 423 -10.75 -6.67 8.74
CA LYS A 423 -9.46 -7.02 9.37
C LYS A 423 -9.48 -8.42 9.97
N ILE A 424 -10.54 -8.80 10.66
CA ILE A 424 -10.72 -10.14 11.21
C ILE A 424 -10.70 -11.19 10.10
N ILE A 425 -11.44 -10.96 9.02
CA ILE A 425 -11.51 -11.89 7.87
C ILE A 425 -10.12 -12.04 7.22
N VAL A 426 -9.43 -10.92 6.97
CA VAL A 426 -8.11 -10.94 6.33
C VAL A 426 -7.08 -11.66 7.22
N LEU A 427 -7.08 -11.44 8.53
CA LEU A 427 -6.18 -12.16 9.45
C LEU A 427 -6.38 -13.67 9.36
N ARG A 428 -7.63 -14.15 9.30
CA ARG A 428 -7.95 -15.57 9.12
C ARG A 428 -7.48 -16.12 7.77
N GLU A 429 -7.71 -15.38 6.69
CA GLU A 429 -7.24 -15.75 5.34
C GLU A 429 -5.69 -15.78 5.27
N LEU A 430 -5.00 -14.97 6.06
CA LEU A 430 -3.54 -15.00 6.19
C LEU A 430 -3.04 -16.21 7.01
N GLY A 431 -3.92 -16.94 7.69
CA GLY A 431 -3.58 -18.13 8.46
C GLY A 431 -3.43 -17.93 9.97
N PHE A 432 -3.80 -16.76 10.51
CA PHE A 432 -3.89 -16.58 11.96
C PHE A 432 -5.03 -17.45 12.52
N ASN A 433 -4.75 -18.21 13.58
CA ASN A 433 -5.77 -19.00 14.25
C ASN A 433 -6.71 -18.10 15.09
N GLU A 434 -7.83 -18.66 15.54
CA GLU A 434 -8.88 -17.92 16.25
C GLU A 434 -8.36 -17.21 17.52
N ASP A 435 -7.51 -17.87 18.31
CA ASP A 435 -6.96 -17.30 19.54
C ASP A 435 -6.02 -16.13 19.22
N ALA A 436 -5.19 -16.28 18.18
CA ALA A 436 -4.31 -15.20 17.73
C ALA A 436 -5.11 -14.01 17.19
N VAL A 437 -6.13 -14.24 16.35
CA VAL A 437 -7.02 -13.18 15.84
C VAL A 437 -7.68 -12.43 16.99
N LYS A 438 -8.24 -13.16 17.97
CA LYS A 438 -8.86 -12.56 19.15
C LYS A 438 -7.88 -11.69 19.93
N MET A 439 -6.69 -12.22 20.26
CA MET A 439 -5.65 -11.49 20.97
C MET A 439 -5.22 -10.21 20.24
N LEU A 440 -5.02 -10.30 18.91
CA LEU A 440 -4.59 -9.16 18.09
C LEU A 440 -5.64 -8.07 18.04
N ILE A 441 -6.89 -8.44 17.81
CA ILE A 441 -8.01 -7.49 17.73
C ILE A 441 -8.27 -6.83 19.09
N GLU A 442 -8.28 -7.59 20.18
CA GLU A 442 -8.49 -7.05 21.55
C GLU A 442 -7.34 -6.16 22.02
N ARG A 443 -6.11 -6.38 21.56
CA ARG A 443 -4.95 -5.52 21.81
C ARG A 443 -5.02 -4.20 21.06
N ASN A 444 -5.72 -4.15 19.95
CA ASN A 444 -5.75 -2.97 19.07
C ASN A 444 -6.51 -1.81 19.73
N LYS A 445 -5.89 -0.62 19.76
CA LYS A 445 -6.46 0.58 20.38
C LYS A 445 -7.77 1.04 19.72
N LEU A 446 -7.87 0.92 18.38
CA LEU A 446 -9.09 1.29 17.67
C LEU A 446 -10.25 0.40 18.09
N PHE A 447 -10.03 -0.92 18.23
CA PHE A 447 -11.04 -1.84 18.71
C PHE A 447 -11.51 -1.47 20.13
N SER A 448 -10.57 -1.17 21.03
CA SER A 448 -10.87 -0.72 22.38
C SER A 448 -11.68 0.58 22.40
N HIS A 449 -11.37 1.52 21.50
CA HIS A 449 -12.15 2.75 21.35
C HIS A 449 -13.56 2.48 20.81
N LEU A 450 -13.70 1.61 19.81
CA LEU A 450 -15.00 1.27 19.23
C LEU A 450 -15.98 0.57 20.21
N LYS A 451 -15.47 -0.03 21.31
CA LYS A 451 -16.32 -0.57 22.39
C LYS A 451 -16.97 0.51 23.26
N THR A 452 -16.45 1.72 23.23
CA THR A 452 -16.91 2.81 24.12
C THR A 452 -17.90 3.74 23.41
N VAL A 453 -18.14 3.52 22.14
CA VAL A 453 -19.02 4.28 21.24
C VAL A 453 -20.00 3.33 20.55
#